data_3821675e14552a04d599c4b3dc97362b
#
_entry.id   3821675e14552a04d599c4b3dc97362b
#
_cell.length_a   1.000
_cell.length_b   1.000
_cell.length_c   1.000
_cell.angle_alpha   90.00
_cell.angle_beta   90.00
_cell.angle_gamma   90.00
#
_symmetry.space_group_name_H-M   'P 1'
#
loop_
_entity.id
_entity.type
_entity.pdbx_description
1 polymer ?
#
loop_
_entity_poly.entity_id
_entity_poly.type
_entity_poly.pdbx_seq_one_letter_code
_entity_poly.pdbx_strand_id
1 'polypeptide(L)'
;RFRVGERVPELDTLAAEKGWAWLSAFNPGSQLLSESENLQRHQALLNNLVNTQRAFLPAASGDDTGQWPVEHAVCLLNIDEITARALAIRHGQAAFLHAQPGEAVRLCWV
;
A
#
# COMPACT_ATOMS: atom_id res chain seq x y z
N ARG A 1 1.40 13.54 -0.93
CA ARG A 1 2.04 13.20 0.33
C ARG A 1 1.03 13.28 1.47
N PHE A 2 0.99 12.27 2.33
CA PHE A 2 0.04 12.23 3.42
C PHE A 2 0.58 11.45 4.61
N ARG A 3 -0.10 11.54 5.74
CA ARG A 3 0.18 10.78 6.97
C ARG A 3 -1.09 10.10 7.46
N VAL A 4 -0.92 9.04 8.27
CA VAL A 4 -2.04 8.39 8.94
C VAL A 4 -2.83 9.43 9.75
N GLY A 5 -4.15 9.36 9.68
CA GLY A 5 -5.06 10.30 10.32
C GLY A 5 -5.47 11.48 9.45
N GLU A 6 -4.85 11.65 8.28
CA GLU A 6 -5.24 12.71 7.34
C GLU A 6 -6.25 12.19 6.33
N ARG A 7 -7.09 13.09 5.84
CA ARG A 7 -7.90 12.84 4.64
C ARG A 7 -7.09 13.18 3.40
N VAL A 8 -7.29 12.40 2.34
CA VAL A 8 -6.59 12.61 1.05
C VAL A 8 -7.63 12.73 -0.05
N PRO A 9 -8.22 13.95 -0.26
CA PRO A 9 -9.33 14.14 -1.19
C PRO A 9 -9.03 13.69 -2.63
N GLU A 10 -7.79 13.84 -3.08
CA GLU A 10 -7.39 13.43 -4.43
C GLU A 10 -7.53 11.92 -4.61
N LEU A 11 -7.15 11.14 -3.62
CA LEU A 11 -7.30 9.69 -3.64
C LEU A 11 -8.75 9.28 -3.44
N ASP A 12 -9.49 9.98 -2.60
CA ASP A 12 -10.92 9.72 -2.40
C ASP A 12 -11.68 9.81 -3.72
N THR A 13 -11.35 10.80 -4.55
CA THR A 13 -11.98 10.98 -5.86
C THR A 13 -11.69 9.81 -6.80
N LEU A 14 -10.46 9.26 -6.75
CA LEU A 14 -10.06 8.14 -7.61
C LEU A 14 -10.51 6.79 -7.06
N ALA A 15 -10.78 6.70 -5.77
CA ALA A 15 -11.02 5.44 -5.09
C ALA A 15 -12.45 4.91 -5.24
N ALA A 16 -13.37 5.69 -5.78
CA ALA A 16 -14.77 5.31 -5.96
C ALA A 16 -15.44 4.93 -4.62
N GLU A 17 -16.27 3.89 -4.61
CA GLU A 17 -17.15 3.59 -3.47
C GLU A 17 -16.46 2.86 -2.32
N LYS A 18 -15.39 2.09 -2.60
CA LYS A 18 -14.80 1.19 -1.61
C LYS A 18 -13.62 1.79 -0.86
N GLY A 19 -13.11 2.90 -1.35
CA GLY A 19 -11.94 3.54 -0.76
C GLY A 19 -10.64 3.13 -1.42
N TRP A 20 -9.53 3.42 -0.76
CA TRP A 20 -8.19 3.14 -1.28
C TRP A 20 -7.33 2.53 -0.18
N ALA A 21 -6.26 1.84 -0.60
CA ALA A 21 -5.32 1.23 0.32
C ALA A 21 -3.89 1.50 -0.12
N TRP A 22 -2.98 1.59 0.84
CA TRP A 22 -1.55 1.74 0.61
C TRP A 22 -0.87 0.47 1.09
N LEU A 23 -0.20 -0.24 0.17
CA LEU A 23 0.39 -1.54 0.44
C LEU A 23 1.79 -1.61 -0.13
N SER A 24 2.72 -2.15 0.65
CA SER A 24 4.06 -2.48 0.21
C SER A 24 4.28 -3.99 0.26
N ALA A 25 5.22 -4.50 -0.54
CA ALA A 25 5.73 -5.86 -0.42
C ALA A 25 7.15 -5.88 0.14
N PHE A 26 7.70 -4.72 0.52
CA PHE A 26 9.03 -4.58 1.09
C PHE A 26 9.06 -5.11 2.53
N ASN A 27 10.20 -5.70 2.91
CA ASN A 27 10.50 -6.08 4.28
C ASN A 27 9.35 -6.86 4.96
N PRO A 28 8.99 -8.04 4.44
CA PRO A 28 7.84 -8.80 4.96
C PRO A 28 8.00 -9.09 6.45
N GLY A 29 6.90 -8.93 7.20
CA GLY A 29 6.89 -9.11 8.65
C GLY A 29 7.82 -8.15 9.38
N SER A 30 8.12 -6.99 8.80
CA SER A 30 9.08 -5.99 9.31
C SER A 30 10.52 -6.50 9.37
N GLN A 31 10.82 -7.59 8.67
CA GLN A 31 12.18 -8.12 8.55
C GLN A 31 12.92 -7.39 7.44
N LEU A 32 14.09 -6.83 7.76
CA LEU A 32 14.90 -6.14 6.75
C LEU A 32 15.46 -7.14 5.74
N LEU A 33 15.13 -6.94 4.48
CA LEU A 33 15.69 -7.69 3.35
C LEU A 33 16.63 -6.80 2.55
N SER A 34 17.43 -7.42 1.69
CA SER A 34 18.24 -6.68 0.73
C SER A 34 17.35 -5.91 -0.26
N GLU A 35 17.91 -4.86 -0.87
CA GLU A 35 17.18 -4.12 -1.90
C GLU A 35 16.75 -5.02 -3.06
N SER A 36 17.62 -5.93 -3.49
CA SER A 36 17.31 -6.88 -4.57
C SER A 36 16.12 -7.78 -4.22
N GLU A 37 16.10 -8.33 -3.01
CA GLU A 37 14.99 -9.16 -2.55
C GLU A 37 13.69 -8.36 -2.45
N ASN A 38 13.76 -7.14 -1.93
CA ASN A 38 12.59 -6.26 -1.84
C ASN A 38 12.03 -5.91 -3.21
N LEU A 39 12.89 -5.61 -4.19
CA LEU A 39 12.45 -5.31 -5.55
C LEU A 39 11.80 -6.52 -6.23
N GLN A 40 12.31 -7.73 -5.97
CA GLN A 40 11.67 -8.96 -6.47
C GLN A 40 10.27 -9.14 -5.87
N ARG A 41 10.12 -8.89 -4.57
CA ARG A 41 8.82 -8.97 -3.91
C ARG A 41 7.85 -7.90 -4.43
N HIS A 42 8.35 -6.70 -4.67
CA HIS A 42 7.55 -5.63 -5.25
C HIS A 42 7.07 -6.00 -6.66
N GLN A 43 7.96 -6.58 -7.48
CA GLN A 43 7.60 -7.03 -8.83
C GLN A 43 6.52 -8.13 -8.78
N ALA A 44 6.60 -9.04 -7.80
CA ALA A 44 5.58 -10.06 -7.62
C ALA A 44 4.21 -9.44 -7.27
N LEU A 45 4.20 -8.39 -6.44
CA LEU A 45 2.98 -7.65 -6.14
C LEU A 45 2.40 -7.00 -7.40
N LEU A 46 3.23 -6.31 -8.18
CA LEU A 46 2.79 -5.68 -9.44
C LEU A 46 2.21 -6.70 -10.40
N ASN A 47 2.87 -7.85 -10.56
CA ASN A 47 2.38 -8.92 -11.43
C ASN A 47 1.03 -9.44 -10.98
N ASN A 48 0.83 -9.62 -9.67
CA ASN A 48 -0.46 -10.03 -9.12
C ASN A 48 -1.56 -9.02 -9.46
N LEU A 49 -1.28 -7.73 -9.28
CA LEU A 49 -2.28 -6.68 -9.53
C LEU A 49 -2.64 -6.60 -11.02
N VAL A 50 -1.66 -6.71 -11.90
CA VAL A 50 -1.90 -6.72 -13.35
C VAL A 50 -2.70 -7.95 -13.75
N ASN A 51 -2.32 -9.14 -13.26
CA ASN A 51 -2.98 -10.39 -13.63
C ASN A 51 -4.43 -10.46 -13.11
N THR A 52 -4.72 -9.80 -12.00
CA THR A 52 -6.07 -9.74 -11.44
C THR A 52 -6.85 -8.50 -11.88
N GLN A 53 -6.28 -7.70 -12.78
CA GLN A 53 -6.89 -6.48 -13.32
C GLN A 53 -7.30 -5.50 -12.23
N ARG A 54 -6.50 -5.37 -11.17
CA ARG A 54 -6.78 -4.47 -10.08
C ARG A 54 -6.21 -3.09 -10.36
N ALA A 55 -7.02 -2.05 -10.16
CA ALA A 55 -6.58 -0.67 -10.37
C ALA A 55 -5.62 -0.23 -9.26
N PHE A 56 -4.49 0.36 -9.64
CA PHE A 56 -3.52 0.87 -8.69
C PHE A 56 -2.68 2.00 -9.29
N LEU A 57 -2.06 2.78 -8.41
CA LEU A 57 -1.07 3.79 -8.75
C LEU A 57 0.27 3.42 -8.11
N PRO A 58 1.40 3.67 -8.81
CA PRO A 58 2.71 3.54 -8.17
C PRO A 58 2.82 4.51 -7.00
N ALA A 59 3.50 4.07 -5.94
CA ALA A 59 3.68 4.86 -4.75
C ALA A 59 5.05 4.59 -4.15
N ALA A 60 5.46 5.44 -3.24
CA ALA A 60 6.72 5.27 -2.51
C ALA A 60 6.58 5.93 -1.14
N SER A 61 7.23 5.34 -0.15
CA SER A 61 7.31 5.89 1.19
C SER A 61 8.76 6.10 1.58
N GLY A 62 9.01 7.12 2.39
CA GLY A 62 10.32 7.42 2.93
C GLY A 62 10.17 8.45 4.04
N ASP A 63 11.26 8.79 4.72
CA ASP A 63 11.22 9.84 5.72
C ASP A 63 11.52 11.20 5.13
N ASP A 64 11.20 12.26 5.89
CA ASP A 64 11.40 13.65 5.44
C ASP A 64 12.87 14.05 5.43
N THR A 65 13.73 13.31 6.13
CA THR A 65 15.16 13.62 6.22
C THR A 65 15.99 12.94 5.15
N GLY A 66 15.42 11.95 4.45
CA GLY A 66 16.15 11.15 3.47
C GLY A 66 17.12 10.14 4.08
N GLN A 67 17.09 9.93 5.40
CA GLN A 67 17.99 8.99 6.08
C GLN A 67 17.61 7.54 5.88
N TRP A 68 16.33 7.27 5.61
CA TRP A 68 15.82 5.92 5.41
C TRP A 68 15.63 5.64 3.92
N PRO A 69 15.95 4.43 3.47
CA PRO A 69 15.71 4.06 2.08
C PRO A 69 14.23 4.22 1.69
N VAL A 70 14.00 4.66 0.47
CA VAL A 70 12.65 4.72 -0.09
C VAL A 70 12.14 3.30 -0.30
N GLU A 71 10.92 3.02 0.17
CA GLU A 71 10.23 1.76 -0.08
C GLU A 71 9.19 1.97 -1.17
N HIS A 72 9.25 1.15 -2.21
CA HIS A 72 8.21 1.12 -3.22
C HIS A 72 6.94 0.53 -2.66
N ALA A 73 5.81 1.09 -3.06
CA ALA A 73 4.49 0.68 -2.64
C ALA A 73 3.50 0.84 -3.79
N VAL A 74 2.26 0.48 -3.55
CA VAL A 74 1.16 0.72 -4.48
C VAL A 74 0.01 1.37 -3.72
N CYS A 75 -0.69 2.27 -4.40
CA CYS A 75 -1.96 2.78 -3.93
C CYS A 75 -3.06 2.05 -4.69
N LEU A 76 -3.77 1.17 -3.99
CA LEU A 76 -4.87 0.38 -4.56
C LEU A 76 -6.14 1.22 -4.57
N LEU A 77 -6.81 1.26 -5.70
CA LEU A 77 -8.01 2.07 -5.89
C LEU A 77 -9.26 1.20 -5.87
N ASN A 78 -10.33 1.73 -5.30
CA ASN A 78 -11.62 1.06 -5.22
C ASN A 78 -11.52 -0.33 -4.60
N ILE A 79 -10.96 -0.39 -3.40
CA ILE A 79 -10.72 -1.63 -2.66
C ILE A 79 -11.21 -1.47 -1.22
N ASP A 80 -11.92 -2.47 -0.71
CA ASP A 80 -12.34 -2.48 0.70
C ASP A 80 -11.20 -2.98 1.60
N GLU A 81 -11.40 -2.78 2.91
CA GLU A 81 -10.40 -3.17 3.91
C GLU A 81 -10.14 -4.67 3.93
N ILE A 82 -11.19 -5.48 3.78
CA ILE A 82 -11.09 -6.95 3.83
C ILE A 82 -10.24 -7.46 2.68
N THR A 83 -10.47 -6.97 1.47
CA THR A 83 -9.70 -7.35 0.28
C THR A 83 -8.25 -6.88 0.38
N ALA A 84 -8.04 -5.64 0.87
CA ALA A 84 -6.70 -5.12 1.08
C ALA A 84 -5.92 -5.95 2.11
N ARG A 85 -6.58 -6.38 3.18
CA ARG A 85 -5.97 -7.26 4.20
C ARG A 85 -5.53 -8.59 3.60
N ALA A 86 -6.36 -9.19 2.77
CA ALA A 86 -6.01 -10.45 2.10
C ALA A 86 -4.76 -10.29 1.23
N LEU A 87 -4.62 -9.18 0.51
CA LEU A 87 -3.42 -8.88 -0.27
C LEU A 87 -2.21 -8.66 0.64
N ALA A 88 -2.37 -7.95 1.75
CA ALA A 88 -1.30 -7.73 2.70
C ALA A 88 -0.77 -9.06 3.26
N ILE A 89 -1.66 -9.95 3.65
CA ILE A 89 -1.31 -11.29 4.13
C ILE A 89 -0.53 -12.05 3.06
N ARG A 90 -1.03 -12.05 1.83
CA ARG A 90 -0.41 -12.76 0.70
C ARG A 90 1.02 -12.28 0.44
N HIS A 91 1.29 -10.99 0.64
CA HIS A 91 2.61 -10.40 0.39
C HIS A 91 3.44 -10.21 1.67
N GLY A 92 3.04 -10.89 2.75
CA GLY A 92 3.84 -10.97 3.97
C GLY A 92 3.88 -9.70 4.80
N GLN A 93 2.94 -8.79 4.62
CA GLN A 93 2.93 -7.53 5.35
C GLN A 93 2.21 -7.66 6.69
N ALA A 94 2.76 -7.02 7.73
CA ALA A 94 2.13 -6.98 9.05
C ALA A 94 1.02 -5.95 9.14
N ALA A 95 1.04 -4.93 8.27
CA ALA A 95 0.08 -3.84 8.28
C ALA A 95 -0.04 -3.21 6.89
N PHE A 96 -1.08 -2.44 6.71
CA PHE A 96 -1.34 -1.66 5.51
C PHE A 96 -2.15 -0.42 5.90
N LEU A 97 -2.31 0.52 4.97
CA LEU A 97 -3.17 1.68 5.18
C LEU A 97 -4.46 1.51 4.38
N HIS A 98 -5.56 1.98 4.94
CA HIS A 98 -6.85 2.02 4.25
C HIS A 98 -7.61 3.27 4.62
N ALA A 99 -8.33 3.84 3.66
CA ALA A 99 -9.24 4.95 3.89
C ALA A 99 -10.55 4.70 3.13
N GLN A 100 -11.67 4.80 3.83
CA GLN A 100 -12.97 4.85 3.17
C GLN A 100 -13.15 6.23 2.54
N PRO A 101 -13.98 6.35 1.50
CA PRO A 101 -14.16 7.64 0.83
C PRO A 101 -14.59 8.72 1.81
N GLY A 102 -13.88 9.84 1.80
CA GLY A 102 -14.17 10.97 2.67
C GLY A 102 -13.68 10.83 4.10
N GLU A 103 -13.05 9.72 4.47
CA GLU A 103 -12.55 9.49 5.81
C GLU A 103 -11.03 9.58 5.87
N ALA A 104 -10.50 9.77 7.08
CA ALA A 104 -9.06 9.80 7.31
C ALA A 104 -8.45 8.41 7.08
N VAL A 105 -7.20 8.39 6.61
CA VAL A 105 -6.48 7.14 6.42
C VAL A 105 -6.13 6.51 7.77
N ARG A 106 -6.31 5.20 7.87
CA ARG A 106 -6.06 4.41 9.08
C ARG A 106 -4.97 3.38 8.84
N LEU A 107 -4.17 3.13 9.87
CA LEU A 107 -3.27 1.99 9.92
C LEU A 107 -4.07 0.75 10.30
N CYS A 108 -3.99 -0.29 9.47
CA CYS A 108 -4.71 -1.54 9.67
C CYS A 108 -3.69 -2.68 9.87
N TRP A 109 -3.83 -3.41 10.96
CA TRP A 109 -3.01 -4.60 11.22
C TRP A 109 -3.65 -5.83 10.59
N VAL A 110 -2.80 -6.69 10.11
CA VAL A 110 -3.22 -7.98 9.54
C VAL A 110 -3.78 -8.93 10.60
#